data_957eb474c759e31cfaf99ae0f2ac8c96
#
_entry.id   957eb474c759e31cfaf99ae0f2ac8c96
#
_cell.length_a   1.000
_cell.length_b   1.000
_cell.length_c   1.000
_cell.angle_alpha   90.00
_cell.angle_beta   90.00
_cell.angle_gamma   90.00
#
_symmetry.space_group_name_H-M   'P 1'
#
loop_
_entity.id
_entity.type
_entity.pdbx_description
1 polymer ?
#
loop_
_entity_poly.entity_id
_entity_poly.type
_entity_poly.pdbx_seq_one_letter_code
_entity_poly.pdbx_strand_id
1 'polypeptide(L)'
;METAIIAGTGIYAIPGAEFQEQVIETEYGPALINVGRIEGQEIAFLARHGLQHTVPPHKINYRANIRALQKLGVKRALATFAVGSISRGVPPQSVAVVSDFLDFTSGREHTFFNGGESGLAPLDECSVVTAP
;
A
#
# COMPACT_ATOMS: atom_id res chain seq x y z
N MET A 1 -3.58 -6.84 -14.57
CA MET A 1 -2.49 -6.02 -13.94
C MET A 1 -1.97 -6.79 -12.74
N GLU A 2 -0.66 -7.01 -12.63
CA GLU A 2 -0.12 -7.87 -11.55
C GLU A 2 0.66 -7.10 -10.49
N THR A 3 1.07 -5.88 -10.78
CA THR A 3 1.95 -5.10 -9.92
C THR A 3 1.31 -3.79 -9.51
N ALA A 4 1.48 -3.43 -8.24
CA ALA A 4 1.10 -2.11 -7.72
C ALA A 4 2.30 -1.39 -7.10
N ILE A 5 2.24 -0.07 -7.12
CA ILE A 5 3.11 0.81 -6.35
C ILE A 5 2.24 1.55 -5.34
N ILE A 6 2.50 1.33 -4.04
CA ILE A 6 1.86 2.05 -2.95
C ILE A 6 2.79 3.17 -2.51
N ALA A 7 2.50 4.38 -2.96
CA ALA A 7 3.35 5.53 -2.73
C ALA A 7 3.06 6.21 -1.39
N GLY A 8 4.13 6.61 -0.73
CA GLY A 8 4.12 7.44 0.46
C GLY A 8 4.42 8.90 0.15
N THR A 9 4.79 9.63 1.20
CA THR A 9 5.17 11.04 1.10
C THR A 9 6.32 11.24 0.11
N GLY A 10 6.16 12.19 -0.80
CA GLY A 10 7.17 12.58 -1.78
C GLY A 10 7.08 11.90 -3.15
N ILE A 11 6.24 10.87 -3.31
CA ILE A 11 6.03 10.20 -4.61
C ILE A 11 4.56 10.32 -4.97
N TYR A 12 4.24 11.27 -5.85
CA TYR A 12 2.86 11.54 -6.31
C TYR A 12 2.68 11.32 -7.80
N ALA A 13 3.77 11.17 -8.53
CA ALA A 13 3.79 10.87 -9.95
C ALA A 13 5.05 10.04 -10.28
N ILE A 14 4.98 9.31 -11.37
CA ILE A 14 6.12 8.57 -11.92
C ILE A 14 6.46 9.23 -13.26
N PRO A 15 7.67 9.74 -13.43
CA PRO A 15 8.07 10.39 -14.69
C PRO A 15 7.88 9.46 -15.89
N GLY A 16 7.28 9.99 -16.96
CA GLY A 16 7.06 9.23 -18.19
C GLY A 16 5.89 8.24 -18.15
N ALA A 17 5.13 8.20 -17.07
CA ALA A 17 3.91 7.39 -16.98
C ALA A 17 2.66 8.27 -17.01
N GLU A 18 1.70 7.88 -17.82
CA GLU A 18 0.36 8.47 -17.83
C GLU A 18 -0.58 7.56 -17.04
N PHE A 19 -1.28 8.14 -16.06
CA PHE A 19 -2.22 7.43 -15.22
C PHE A 19 -3.64 7.96 -15.40
N GLN A 20 -4.61 7.04 -15.36
CA GLN A 20 -6.03 7.34 -15.29
C GLN A 20 -6.55 6.99 -13.90
N GLU A 21 -7.21 7.93 -13.28
CA GLU A 21 -7.82 7.76 -11.97
C GLU A 21 -9.08 6.88 -12.07
N GLN A 22 -9.18 5.90 -11.19
CA GLN A 22 -10.32 4.99 -11.07
C GLN A 22 -10.74 4.89 -9.62
N VAL A 23 -12.04 5.01 -9.37
CA VAL A 23 -12.64 4.72 -8.06
C VAL A 23 -13.06 3.26 -8.06
N ILE A 24 -12.49 2.47 -7.15
CA ILE A 24 -12.81 1.06 -6.97
C ILE A 24 -13.66 0.90 -5.73
N GLU A 25 -14.91 0.51 -5.91
CA GLU A 25 -15.82 0.24 -4.81
C GLU A 25 -15.46 -1.07 -4.11
N THR A 26 -15.38 -1.02 -2.79
CA THR A 26 -15.12 -2.17 -1.94
C THR A 26 -16.12 -2.24 -0.77
N GLU A 27 -16.21 -3.39 -0.12
CA GLU A 27 -17.01 -3.57 1.09
C GLU A 27 -16.53 -2.72 2.28
N TYR A 28 -15.33 -2.15 2.18
CA TYR A 28 -14.73 -1.24 3.17
C TYR A 28 -14.84 0.23 2.75
N GLY A 29 -15.54 0.53 1.65
CA GLY A 29 -15.67 1.84 1.03
C GLY A 29 -14.83 2.00 -0.24
N PRO A 30 -14.93 3.16 -0.89
CA PRO A 30 -14.21 3.43 -2.14
C PRO A 30 -12.71 3.60 -1.90
N ALA A 31 -11.92 3.18 -2.89
CA ALA A 31 -10.49 3.45 -2.96
C ALA A 31 -10.13 4.06 -4.33
N LEU A 32 -9.29 5.07 -4.29
CA LEU A 32 -8.82 5.79 -5.47
C LEU A 32 -7.51 5.17 -5.96
N ILE A 33 -7.52 4.56 -7.13
CA ILE A 33 -6.37 3.91 -7.74
C ILE A 33 -6.10 4.56 -9.09
N ASN A 34 -4.85 4.89 -9.34
CA ASN A 34 -4.41 5.36 -10.64
C ASN A 34 -3.86 4.18 -11.44
N VAL A 35 -4.43 3.93 -12.62
CA VAL A 35 -4.01 2.84 -13.50
C VAL A 35 -3.28 3.42 -14.69
N GLY A 36 -2.10 2.92 -14.99
CA GLY A 36 -1.28 3.41 -16.08
C GLY A 36 -0.28 2.37 -16.56
N ARG A 37 0.65 2.80 -17.42
CA ARG A 37 1.70 1.93 -17.96
C ARG A 37 3.07 2.51 -17.72
N ILE A 38 3.99 1.64 -17.32
CA ILE A 38 5.41 1.92 -17.20
C ILE A 38 6.14 0.87 -18.03
N GLU A 39 6.93 1.30 -19.02
CA GLU A 39 7.69 0.40 -19.92
C GLU A 39 6.79 -0.70 -20.53
N GLY A 40 5.56 -0.34 -20.90
CA GLY A 40 4.59 -1.26 -21.50
C GLY A 40 3.85 -2.17 -20.50
N GLN A 41 4.23 -2.20 -19.24
CA GLN A 41 3.56 -2.97 -18.19
C GLN A 41 2.46 -2.14 -17.52
N GLU A 42 1.30 -2.75 -17.36
CA GLU A 42 0.18 -2.13 -16.66
C GLU A 42 0.40 -2.17 -15.14
N ILE A 43 0.35 -1.00 -14.51
CA ILE A 43 0.67 -0.78 -13.09
C ILE A 43 -0.50 -0.07 -12.40
N ALA A 44 -0.85 -0.52 -11.19
CA ALA A 44 -1.68 0.25 -10.27
C ALA A 44 -0.78 1.17 -9.43
N PHE A 45 -1.14 2.43 -9.36
CA PHE A 45 -0.46 3.40 -8.51
C PHE A 45 -1.43 3.93 -7.46
N LEU A 46 -1.12 3.71 -6.20
CA LEU A 46 -1.91 4.14 -5.05
C LEU A 46 -1.13 5.16 -4.22
N ALA A 47 -1.55 6.43 -4.27
CA ALA A 47 -1.08 7.47 -3.36
C ALA A 47 -1.84 7.36 -2.03
N ARG A 48 -1.28 6.66 -1.02
CA ARG A 48 -2.02 6.36 0.23
C ARG A 48 -2.44 7.58 1.03
N HIS A 49 -1.78 8.72 0.85
CA HIS A 49 -2.13 10.00 1.46
C HIS A 49 -2.99 10.89 0.56
N GLY A 50 -3.48 10.37 -0.58
CA GLY A 50 -4.10 11.15 -1.66
C GLY A 50 -3.05 11.89 -2.50
N LEU A 51 -3.37 12.19 -3.75
CA LEU A 51 -2.45 12.88 -4.67
C LEU A 51 -2.06 14.29 -4.17
N GLN A 52 -2.94 14.92 -3.40
CA GLN A 52 -2.70 16.25 -2.81
C GLN A 52 -2.20 16.18 -1.36
N HIS A 53 -1.82 14.99 -0.88
CA HIS A 53 -1.33 14.77 0.50
C HIS A 53 -2.31 15.24 1.59
N THR A 54 -3.59 15.04 1.39
CA THR A 54 -4.66 15.53 2.29
C THR A 54 -5.13 14.49 3.31
N VAL A 55 -4.74 13.21 3.14
CA VAL A 55 -5.18 12.11 4.01
C VAL A 55 -4.11 11.81 5.06
N PRO A 56 -4.33 12.15 6.33
CA PRO A 56 -3.37 11.83 7.39
C PRO A 56 -3.33 10.31 7.68
N PRO A 57 -2.23 9.78 8.23
CA PRO A 57 -2.03 8.33 8.40
C PRO A 57 -3.16 7.60 9.12
N HIS A 58 -3.77 8.21 10.14
CA HIS A 58 -4.86 7.62 10.93
C HIS A 58 -6.22 7.64 10.21
N LYS A 59 -6.33 8.30 9.06
CA LYS A 59 -7.54 8.36 8.23
C LYS A 59 -7.45 7.55 6.95
N ILE A 60 -6.29 6.95 6.66
CA ILE A 60 -6.14 6.09 5.50
C ILE A 60 -7.01 4.85 5.69
N ASN A 61 -7.84 4.55 4.70
CA ASN A 61 -8.62 3.32 4.67
C ASN A 61 -7.78 2.18 4.07
N TYR A 62 -6.93 1.58 4.89
CA TYR A 62 -6.00 0.53 4.44
C TYR A 62 -6.74 -0.68 3.88
N ARG A 63 -7.87 -1.09 4.49
CA ARG A 63 -8.67 -2.24 4.02
C ARG A 63 -9.25 -2.00 2.63
N ALA A 64 -9.86 -0.84 2.41
CA ALA A 64 -10.37 -0.49 1.09
C ALA A 64 -9.25 -0.46 0.04
N ASN A 65 -8.10 0.13 0.37
CA ASN A 65 -6.96 0.23 -0.52
C ASN A 65 -6.44 -1.15 -0.96
N ILE A 66 -6.19 -2.05 -0.02
CA ILE A 66 -5.71 -3.40 -0.33
C ILE A 66 -6.76 -4.22 -1.07
N ARG A 67 -8.04 -4.10 -0.66
CA ARG A 67 -9.13 -4.80 -1.35
C ARG A 67 -9.32 -4.33 -2.79
N ALA A 68 -9.16 -3.04 -3.04
CA ALA A 68 -9.20 -2.49 -4.40
C ALA A 68 -8.08 -3.04 -5.28
N LEU A 69 -6.85 -3.09 -4.77
CA LEU A 69 -5.73 -3.71 -5.48
C LEU A 69 -5.97 -5.19 -5.78
N GLN A 70 -6.54 -5.94 -4.83
CA GLN A 70 -6.93 -7.32 -5.04
C GLN A 70 -7.99 -7.47 -6.15
N LYS A 71 -9.02 -6.61 -6.15
CA LYS A 71 -10.05 -6.59 -7.21
C LYS A 71 -9.48 -6.32 -8.60
N LEU A 72 -8.41 -5.52 -8.68
CA LEU A 72 -7.69 -5.25 -9.92
C LEU A 72 -6.74 -6.39 -10.34
N GLY A 73 -6.67 -7.48 -9.56
CA GLY A 73 -5.82 -8.64 -9.86
C GLY A 73 -4.35 -8.45 -9.52
N VAL A 74 -4.03 -7.48 -8.65
CA VAL A 74 -2.66 -7.25 -8.18
C VAL A 74 -2.19 -8.41 -7.33
N LYS A 75 -0.99 -8.92 -7.62
CA LYS A 75 -0.33 -10.01 -6.90
C LYS A 75 0.90 -9.56 -6.13
N ARG A 76 1.49 -8.44 -6.53
CA ARG A 76 2.71 -7.88 -5.93
C ARG A 76 2.55 -6.39 -5.72
N ALA A 77 2.95 -5.90 -4.57
CA ALA A 77 2.96 -4.47 -4.28
C ALA A 77 4.35 -4.02 -3.79
N LEU A 78 4.85 -2.95 -4.39
CA LEU A 78 6.01 -2.22 -3.90
C LEU A 78 5.51 -1.02 -3.10
N ALA A 79 5.78 -0.99 -1.80
CA ALA A 79 5.41 0.13 -0.94
C ALA A 79 6.60 1.02 -0.63
N THR A 80 6.42 2.33 -0.73
CA THR A 80 7.45 3.31 -0.37
C THR A 80 7.01 4.16 0.82
N PHE A 81 7.95 4.46 1.68
CA PHE A 81 7.71 5.32 2.85
C PHE A 81 8.98 6.06 3.26
N ALA A 82 8.81 7.32 3.63
CA ALA A 82 9.88 8.12 4.20
C ALA A 82 9.90 7.93 5.71
N VAL A 83 11.08 7.66 6.27
CA VAL A 83 11.28 7.39 7.69
C VAL A 83 12.48 8.13 8.24
N GLY A 84 12.50 8.39 9.55
CA GLY A 84 13.70 8.84 10.25
C GLY A 84 14.61 7.64 10.56
N SER A 85 15.88 7.74 10.21
CA SER A 85 16.86 6.70 10.58
C SER A 85 17.31 6.90 12.02
N ILE A 86 17.28 5.81 12.80
CA ILE A 86 17.86 5.72 14.14
C ILE A 86 19.21 5.00 14.14
N SER A 87 19.66 4.52 12.98
CA SER A 87 20.94 3.82 12.81
C SER A 87 21.95 4.72 12.10
N ARG A 88 23.17 4.81 12.65
CA ARG A 88 24.28 5.51 11.98
C ARG A 88 24.73 4.82 10.69
N GLY A 89 24.46 3.53 10.52
CA GLY A 89 24.79 2.77 9.33
C GLY A 89 23.87 3.06 8.14
N VAL A 90 22.73 3.73 8.36
CA VAL A 90 21.78 4.15 7.32
C VAL A 90 21.61 5.66 7.39
N PRO A 91 22.48 6.44 6.75
CA PRO A 91 22.42 7.89 6.82
C PRO A 91 21.20 8.45 6.06
N PRO A 92 20.77 9.69 6.31
CA PRO A 92 19.75 10.38 5.52
C PRO A 92 20.03 10.29 4.02
N GLN A 93 18.96 10.29 3.20
CA GLN A 93 19.02 10.11 1.73
C GLN A 93 19.43 8.70 1.27
N SER A 94 19.53 7.74 2.18
CA SER A 94 19.69 6.32 1.81
C SER A 94 18.36 5.70 1.42
N VAL A 95 18.41 4.66 0.58
CA VAL A 95 17.30 3.75 0.31
C VAL A 95 17.61 2.43 0.97
N ALA A 96 16.66 1.90 1.74
CA ALA A 96 16.80 0.61 2.40
C ALA A 96 15.58 -0.27 2.06
N VAL A 97 15.83 -1.55 1.81
CA VAL A 97 14.78 -2.56 1.73
C VAL A 97 14.58 -3.13 3.13
N VAL A 98 13.33 -3.06 3.63
CA VAL A 98 13.01 -3.59 4.95
C VAL A 98 12.94 -5.12 4.91
N SER A 99 13.44 -5.78 5.95
CA SER A 99 13.33 -7.24 6.12
C SER A 99 12.18 -7.61 7.06
N ASP A 100 11.82 -6.72 7.99
CA ASP A 100 10.76 -6.94 8.97
C ASP A 100 10.27 -5.61 9.55
N PHE A 101 9.22 -5.63 10.38
CA PHE A 101 8.68 -4.46 11.05
C PHE A 101 8.10 -4.81 12.43
N LEU A 102 8.03 -3.81 13.29
CA LEU A 102 7.27 -3.87 14.53
C LEU A 102 6.12 -2.87 14.44
N ASP A 103 4.89 -3.35 14.60
CA ASP A 103 3.71 -2.47 14.56
C ASP A 103 3.30 -2.05 15.97
N PHE A 104 3.56 -0.78 16.29
CA PHE A 104 3.12 -0.15 17.53
C PHE A 104 1.88 0.74 17.32
N THR A 105 1.24 0.67 16.17
CA THR A 105 0.04 1.46 15.90
C THR A 105 -1.17 0.93 16.68
N SER A 106 -2.07 1.82 17.07
CA SER A 106 -3.28 1.49 17.81
C SER A 106 -4.45 2.39 17.39
N GLY A 107 -5.66 2.00 17.77
CA GLY A 107 -6.86 2.83 17.57
C GLY A 107 -7.34 2.90 16.12
N ARG A 108 -6.95 1.97 15.25
CA ARG A 108 -7.43 1.86 13.87
C ARG A 108 -7.67 0.42 13.46
N GLU A 109 -8.47 0.24 12.41
CA GLU A 109 -8.71 -1.05 11.81
C GLU A 109 -7.44 -1.56 11.11
N HIS A 110 -6.97 -2.74 11.50
CA HIS A 110 -5.72 -3.32 11.02
C HIS A 110 -5.84 -4.79 10.57
N THR A 111 -7.07 -5.32 10.51
CA THR A 111 -7.34 -6.69 10.06
C THR A 111 -8.56 -6.75 9.15
N PHE A 112 -8.57 -7.73 8.26
CA PHE A 112 -9.73 -8.11 7.46
C PHE A 112 -10.65 -9.10 8.21
N PHE A 113 -10.17 -9.72 9.27
CA PHE A 113 -10.81 -10.80 9.99
C PHE A 113 -11.33 -10.32 11.35
N ASN A 114 -12.54 -9.76 11.35
CA ASN A 114 -13.17 -9.19 12.56
C ASN A 114 -14.10 -10.17 13.27
N GLY A 115 -14.04 -11.47 12.95
CA GLY A 115 -15.01 -12.46 13.42
C GLY A 115 -16.31 -12.43 12.61
N GLY A 116 -17.36 -13.10 13.11
CA GLY A 116 -18.63 -13.23 12.38
C GLY A 116 -18.48 -14.03 11.08
N GLU A 117 -19.10 -13.57 10.00
CA GLU A 117 -19.01 -14.23 8.68
C GLU A 117 -17.61 -14.19 8.06
N SER A 118 -16.80 -13.17 8.39
CA SER A 118 -15.40 -13.09 7.93
C SER A 118 -14.46 -14.05 8.66
N GLY A 119 -14.92 -14.65 9.77
CA GLY A 119 -14.16 -15.65 10.51
C GLY A 119 -12.88 -15.14 11.16
N LEU A 120 -11.98 -16.07 11.44
CA LEU A 120 -10.61 -15.82 11.86
C LEU A 120 -9.68 -15.99 10.67
N ALA A 121 -8.53 -15.31 10.69
CA ALA A 121 -7.49 -15.52 9.68
C ALA A 121 -7.06 -17.00 9.65
N PRO A 122 -6.95 -17.63 8.47
CA PRO A 122 -6.35 -18.96 8.36
C PRO A 122 -4.93 -18.93 8.93
N LEU A 123 -4.57 -19.94 9.74
CA LEU A 123 -3.26 -19.99 10.42
C LEU A 123 -2.09 -20.11 9.44
N ASP A 124 -2.33 -20.64 8.26
CA ASP A 124 -1.37 -20.83 7.18
C ASP A 124 -1.15 -19.56 6.32
N GLU A 125 -2.05 -18.58 6.41
CA GLU A 125 -1.91 -17.30 5.68
C GLU A 125 -1.25 -16.18 6.52
N CYS A 126 -0.95 -16.43 7.78
CA CYS A 126 -0.32 -15.47 8.68
C CYS A 126 1.22 -15.40 8.56
N SER A 127 1.80 -15.81 7.45
CA SER A 127 3.23 -15.66 7.24
C SER A 127 3.59 -14.26 6.76
N VAL A 128 4.40 -13.55 7.53
CA VAL A 128 5.14 -12.39 7.02
C VAL A 128 6.17 -12.93 6.02
N VAL A 129 5.96 -12.67 4.74
CA VAL A 129 6.96 -13.01 3.73
C VAL A 129 8.11 -12.03 3.88
N THR A 130 9.14 -12.44 4.60
CA THR A 130 10.45 -11.79 4.51
C THR A 130 11.06 -12.19 3.18
N ALA A 131 11.43 -11.22 2.34
CA ALA A 131 12.21 -11.50 1.14
C ALA A 131 13.57 -12.11 1.56
N PRO A 132 14.08 -13.11 0.82
CA PRO A 132 15.38 -13.71 1.08
C PRO A 132 16.52 -12.71 0.88
#